data_f73763b4e23d8d7dc00cf0b1e6c3ce8a
#
_entry.id   f73763b4e23d8d7dc00cf0b1e6c3ce8a
#
_cell.length_a   1.000
_cell.length_b   1.000
_cell.length_c   1.000
_cell.angle_alpha   90.00
_cell.angle_beta   90.00
_cell.angle_gamma   90.00
#
_symmetry.space_group_name_H-M   'P 1'
#
loop_
_entity.id
_entity.type
_entity.pdbx_description
1 polymer ?
#
loop_
_entity_poly.entity_id
_entity_poly.type
_entity_poly.pdbx_seq_one_letter_code
_entity_poly.pdbx_strand_id
1 'polypeptide(L)'
;MLAIRYNLSKLLLLYAIIKLASLVDPILNDKSQDSNTIVINSLDPCFCKIGLAGELTGGFKAIFKFFEFVFARPAEEGSRLVVTAAAAGRQTHGGYMRAGALQACAPFITSEDGINKSNYVWGQLGRKLEQLQPGILANVDSA
;
A
#
# COMPACT_ATOMS: atom_id res chain seq x y z
N MET A 1 3.52 -20.45 8.80
CA MET A 1 3.95 -19.28 9.60
C MET A 1 4.40 -18.10 8.75
N LEU A 2 5.18 -18.30 7.68
CA LEU A 2 5.68 -17.21 6.82
C LEU A 2 4.55 -16.40 6.13
N ALA A 3 3.56 -17.08 5.55
CA ALA A 3 2.45 -16.44 4.84
C ALA A 3 1.61 -15.51 5.74
N ILE A 4 1.39 -15.88 6.99
CA ILE A 4 0.65 -15.04 7.96
C ILE A 4 1.44 -13.76 8.26
N ARG A 5 2.74 -13.85 8.45
CA ARG A 5 3.61 -12.69 8.68
C ARG A 5 3.63 -11.74 7.48
N TYR A 6 3.69 -12.30 6.28
CA TYR A 6 3.65 -11.51 5.05
C TYR A 6 2.31 -10.75 4.93
N ASN A 7 1.18 -11.45 5.06
CA ASN A 7 -0.13 -10.81 4.98
C ASN A 7 -0.33 -9.75 6.06
N LEU A 8 0.14 -10.02 7.28
CA LEU A 8 0.09 -9.05 8.37
C LEU A 8 0.92 -7.80 8.05
N SER A 9 2.14 -7.96 7.53
CA SER A 9 2.98 -6.82 7.16
C SER A 9 2.33 -5.94 6.08
N LYS A 10 1.64 -6.54 5.11
CA LYS A 10 0.91 -5.81 4.08
C LYS A 10 -0.32 -5.09 4.62
N LEU A 11 -1.02 -5.69 5.57
CA LEU A 11 -2.15 -5.04 6.27
C LEU A 11 -1.67 -3.83 7.09
N LEU A 12 -0.57 -3.98 7.84
CA LEU A 12 0.01 -2.88 8.62
C LEU A 12 0.46 -1.72 7.71
N LEU A 13 1.06 -2.04 6.58
CA LEU A 13 1.44 -1.05 5.57
C LEU A 13 0.20 -0.33 5.02
N LEU A 14 -0.87 -1.05 4.72
CA LEU A 14 -2.11 -0.45 4.22
C LEU A 14 -2.73 0.50 5.25
N TYR A 15 -2.77 0.12 6.53
CA TYR A 15 -3.22 1.00 7.59
C TYR A 15 -2.38 2.27 7.69
N ALA A 16 -1.06 2.15 7.60
CA ALA A 16 -0.15 3.30 7.63
C ALA A 16 -0.38 4.23 6.44
N ILE A 17 -0.58 3.69 5.22
CA ILE A 17 -0.83 4.46 4.00
C ILE A 17 -2.17 5.21 4.10
N ILE A 18 -3.24 4.55 4.52
CA ILE A 18 -4.57 5.18 4.68
C ILE A 18 -4.48 6.33 5.70
N LYS A 19 -3.79 6.11 6.81
CA LYS A 19 -3.63 7.14 7.83
C LYS A 19 -2.77 8.30 7.34
N LEU A 20 -1.65 8.03 6.70
CA LEU A 20 -0.79 9.06 6.12
C LEU A 20 -1.56 9.90 5.09
N ALA A 21 -2.33 9.26 4.21
CA ALA A 21 -3.17 9.95 3.25
C ALA A 21 -4.17 10.88 3.96
N SER A 22 -4.85 10.41 5.01
CA SER A 22 -5.81 11.23 5.76
C SER A 22 -5.19 12.45 6.45
N LEU A 23 -3.90 12.44 6.74
CA LEU A 23 -3.18 13.58 7.32
C LEU A 23 -2.77 14.59 6.25
N VAL A 24 -2.52 14.13 5.04
CA VAL A 24 -2.17 14.96 3.89
C VAL A 24 -3.40 15.52 3.16
N ASP A 25 -4.59 14.96 3.39
CA ASP A 25 -5.87 15.34 2.76
C ASP A 25 -6.28 16.83 2.95
N PRO A 26 -6.05 17.47 4.12
CA PRO A 26 -6.33 18.90 4.29
C PRO A 26 -5.62 19.81 3.30
N ILE A 27 -4.42 19.44 2.87
CA ILE A 27 -3.62 20.17 1.89
C ILE A 27 -4.23 20.08 0.50
N LEU A 28 -4.87 18.95 0.18
CA LEU A 28 -5.55 18.73 -1.08
C LEU A 28 -6.82 19.55 -1.23
N ASN A 29 -7.43 19.94 -0.12
CA ASN A 29 -8.68 20.69 -0.09
C ASN A 29 -8.48 22.21 -0.19
N ASP A 30 -7.27 22.71 0.00
CA ASP A 30 -6.96 24.11 -0.32
C ASP A 30 -6.99 24.31 -1.83
N LYS A 31 -7.95 25.09 -2.29
CA LYS A 31 -8.27 25.35 -3.72
C LYS A 31 -7.20 26.21 -4.43
N SER A 32 -6.10 26.53 -3.79
CA SER A 32 -4.96 27.11 -4.46
C SER A 32 -4.39 26.10 -5.43
N GLN A 33 -4.48 26.39 -6.70
CA GLN A 33 -4.05 25.61 -7.86
C GLN A 33 -2.52 25.40 -7.89
N ASP A 34 -1.90 24.98 -6.79
CA ASP A 34 -0.49 24.69 -6.84
C ASP A 34 -0.25 23.23 -7.23
N SER A 35 0.53 23.08 -8.28
CA SER A 35 0.90 21.84 -8.97
C SER A 35 1.70 20.84 -8.11
N ASN A 36 1.88 21.10 -6.83
CA ASN A 36 2.70 20.33 -5.90
C ASN A 36 1.93 19.40 -4.97
N THR A 37 0.75 18.95 -5.38
CA THR A 37 -0.06 18.08 -4.55
C THR A 37 0.46 16.64 -4.55
N ILE A 38 0.82 16.11 -3.39
CA ILE A 38 1.24 14.72 -3.24
C ILE A 38 0.00 13.82 -3.18
N VAL A 39 -0.17 12.97 -4.18
CA VAL A 39 -1.18 11.92 -4.17
C VAL A 39 -0.59 10.63 -3.60
N ILE A 40 -1.21 10.10 -2.55
CA ILE A 40 -0.80 8.86 -1.89
C ILE A 40 -1.87 7.81 -2.20
N ASN A 41 -1.49 6.72 -2.85
CA ASN A 41 -2.36 5.59 -3.08
C ASN A 41 -1.62 4.27 -2.79
N SER A 42 -2.37 3.19 -2.65
CA SER A 42 -1.83 1.84 -2.53
C SER A 42 -2.21 1.01 -3.74
N LEU A 43 -1.28 0.16 -4.18
CA LEU A 43 -1.47 -0.69 -5.35
C LEU A 43 -1.25 -2.17 -5.02
N ASP A 44 -2.18 -3.02 -5.48
CA ASP A 44 -1.99 -4.45 -5.63
C ASP A 44 -1.77 -4.78 -7.13
N PRO A 45 -0.55 -5.16 -7.53
CA PRO A 45 -0.27 -5.52 -8.92
C PRO A 45 -0.85 -6.88 -9.32
N CYS A 46 -1.61 -7.53 -8.42
CA CYS A 46 -2.12 -8.89 -8.58
C CYS A 46 -0.98 -9.94 -8.63
N PHE A 47 -1.30 -11.14 -9.10
CA PHE A 47 -0.32 -12.22 -9.19
C PHE A 47 0.56 -12.01 -10.43
N CYS A 48 1.76 -11.46 -10.21
CA CYS A 48 2.77 -11.23 -11.26
C CYS A 48 3.97 -12.16 -11.08
N LYS A 49 4.66 -12.45 -12.18
CA LYS A 49 5.94 -13.15 -12.17
C LYS A 49 7.00 -12.25 -11.54
N ILE A 50 7.18 -12.43 -10.23
CA ILE A 50 8.22 -11.78 -9.44
C ILE A 50 9.09 -12.88 -8.84
N GLY A 51 10.38 -12.65 -8.66
CA GLY A 51 11.34 -13.66 -8.19
C GLY A 51 11.08 -14.25 -6.80
N LEU A 52 9.88 -14.10 -6.24
CA LEU A 52 9.48 -14.57 -4.92
C LEU A 52 9.61 -16.11 -4.75
N ALA A 53 9.49 -16.85 -5.87
CA ALA A 53 9.69 -18.30 -5.89
C ALA A 53 11.16 -18.74 -5.74
N GLY A 54 12.11 -17.80 -5.77
CA GLY A 54 13.55 -18.10 -5.67
C GLY A 54 13.94 -18.80 -4.38
N GLU A 55 13.27 -18.49 -3.28
CA GLU A 55 13.54 -19.04 -1.95
C GLU A 55 12.83 -20.38 -1.69
N LEU A 56 11.90 -20.80 -2.54
CA LEU A 56 11.22 -22.08 -2.40
C LEU A 56 12.12 -23.24 -2.80
N THR A 57 12.10 -24.32 -2.02
CA THR A 57 12.89 -25.53 -2.27
C THR A 57 11.99 -26.76 -2.39
N GLY A 58 12.50 -27.83 -3.04
CA GLY A 58 11.82 -29.12 -3.15
C GLY A 58 10.62 -29.13 -4.14
N GLY A 59 9.77 -30.15 -4.00
CA GLY A 59 8.61 -30.37 -4.90
C GLY A 59 7.60 -29.24 -4.92
N PHE A 60 7.48 -28.49 -3.82
CA PHE A 60 6.59 -27.33 -3.73
C PHE A 60 7.01 -26.21 -4.71
N LYS A 61 8.32 -26.07 -4.97
CA LYS A 61 8.84 -25.13 -5.98
C LYS A 61 8.35 -25.44 -7.38
N ALA A 62 8.29 -26.73 -7.76
CA ALA A 62 7.83 -27.15 -9.09
C ALA A 62 6.33 -26.85 -9.26
N ILE A 63 5.53 -27.15 -8.25
CA ILE A 63 4.09 -26.87 -8.23
C ILE A 63 3.86 -25.36 -8.32
N PHE A 64 4.57 -24.56 -7.52
CA PHE A 64 4.44 -23.10 -7.53
C PHE A 64 4.84 -22.51 -8.89
N LYS A 65 5.94 -22.98 -9.49
CA LYS A 65 6.36 -22.55 -10.83
C LYS A 65 5.33 -22.89 -11.91
N PHE A 66 4.68 -24.03 -11.81
CA PHE A 66 3.59 -24.39 -12.71
C PHE A 66 2.42 -23.41 -12.59
N PHE A 67 1.98 -23.10 -11.34
CA PHE A 67 0.96 -22.09 -11.09
C PHE A 67 1.39 -20.69 -11.56
N GLU A 68 2.63 -20.30 -11.32
CA GLU A 68 3.19 -19.03 -11.82
C GLU A 68 3.18 -18.98 -13.35
N PHE A 69 3.50 -20.07 -14.01
CA PHE A 69 3.50 -20.14 -15.47
C PHE A 69 2.09 -19.98 -16.07
N VAL A 70 1.08 -20.60 -15.44
CA VAL A 70 -0.30 -20.64 -15.96
C VAL A 70 -1.07 -19.37 -15.58
N PHE A 71 -0.91 -18.84 -14.38
CA PHE A 71 -1.80 -17.83 -13.80
C PHE A 71 -1.12 -16.48 -13.54
N ALA A 72 0.23 -16.42 -13.47
CA ALA A 72 0.91 -15.18 -13.18
C ALA A 72 1.04 -14.31 -14.43
N ARG A 73 0.68 -13.04 -14.29
CA ARG A 73 0.89 -12.03 -15.33
C ARG A 73 2.38 -11.81 -15.56
N PRO A 74 2.80 -11.46 -16.76
CA PRO A 74 4.17 -11.01 -17.02
C PRO A 74 4.55 -9.84 -16.09
N ALA A 75 5.83 -9.76 -15.72
CA ALA A 75 6.34 -8.66 -14.89
C ALA A 75 6.09 -7.28 -15.52
N GLU A 76 6.07 -7.22 -16.87
CA GLU A 76 5.77 -6.01 -17.62
C GLU A 76 4.34 -5.50 -17.37
N GLU A 77 3.35 -6.38 -17.33
CA GLU A 77 1.98 -5.98 -16.97
C GLU A 77 1.90 -5.45 -15.54
N GLY A 78 2.60 -6.09 -14.60
CA GLY A 78 2.70 -5.61 -13.24
C GLY A 78 3.33 -4.21 -13.15
N SER A 79 4.40 -3.97 -13.90
CA SER A 79 5.07 -2.65 -13.94
C SER A 79 4.18 -1.55 -14.53
N ARG A 80 3.40 -1.86 -15.56
CA ARG A 80 2.41 -0.93 -16.13
C ARG A 80 1.37 -0.51 -15.09
N LEU A 81 0.93 -1.42 -14.23
CA LEU A 81 0.00 -1.09 -13.14
C LEU A 81 0.62 -0.12 -12.14
N VAL A 82 1.93 -0.26 -11.84
CA VAL A 82 2.67 0.69 -11.00
C VAL A 82 2.71 2.07 -11.64
N VAL A 83 3.03 2.16 -12.93
CA VAL A 83 3.03 3.44 -13.65
C VAL A 83 1.62 4.06 -13.70
N THR A 84 0.60 3.23 -13.93
CA THR A 84 -0.80 3.69 -13.90
C THR A 84 -1.19 4.26 -12.54
N ALA A 85 -0.80 3.60 -11.44
CA ALA A 85 -1.08 4.09 -10.10
C ALA A 85 -0.31 5.38 -9.77
N ALA A 86 0.94 5.50 -10.23
CA ALA A 86 1.74 6.71 -10.06
C ALA A 86 1.21 7.89 -10.88
N ALA A 87 0.63 7.63 -12.05
CA ALA A 87 0.02 8.63 -12.92
C ALA A 87 -1.45 8.93 -12.57
N ALA A 88 -2.02 8.20 -11.62
CA ALA A 88 -3.41 8.38 -11.21
C ALA A 88 -3.60 9.70 -10.47
N GLY A 89 -4.69 10.41 -10.79
CA GLY A 89 -4.97 11.72 -10.23
C GLY A 89 -5.46 11.70 -8.78
N ARG A 90 -5.83 12.88 -8.28
CA ARG A 90 -6.30 13.13 -6.89
C ARG A 90 -7.43 12.19 -6.44
N GLN A 91 -8.29 11.74 -7.35
CA GLN A 91 -9.37 10.80 -7.05
C GLN A 91 -8.92 9.46 -6.48
N THR A 92 -7.63 9.13 -6.58
CA THR A 92 -7.05 7.90 -6.02
C THR A 92 -6.35 8.12 -4.68
N HIS A 93 -6.34 9.35 -4.16
CA HIS A 93 -5.70 9.65 -2.88
C HIS A 93 -6.37 8.88 -1.73
N GLY A 94 -5.57 8.26 -0.87
CA GLY A 94 -6.03 7.36 0.20
C GLY A 94 -6.61 6.03 -0.31
N GLY A 95 -6.72 5.86 -1.63
CA GLY A 95 -7.39 4.74 -2.25
C GLY A 95 -6.54 3.48 -2.40
N TYR A 96 -7.24 2.35 -2.56
CA TYR A 96 -6.66 1.06 -2.87
C TYR A 96 -6.93 0.73 -4.34
N MET A 97 -5.88 0.55 -5.11
CA MET A 97 -5.94 0.21 -6.53
C MET A 97 -5.60 -1.26 -6.76
N ARG A 98 -6.39 -1.93 -7.57
CA ARG A 98 -6.14 -3.31 -8.00
C ARG A 98 -6.43 -3.46 -9.48
N ALA A 99 -5.55 -4.10 -10.20
CA ALA A 99 -5.65 -4.30 -11.65
C ALA A 99 -5.89 -3.00 -12.45
N GLY A 100 -5.34 -1.87 -11.98
CA GLY A 100 -5.47 -0.56 -12.63
C GLY A 100 -6.75 0.21 -12.32
N ALA A 101 -7.60 -0.28 -11.43
CA ALA A 101 -8.84 0.38 -11.03
C ALA A 101 -8.91 0.60 -9.51
N LEU A 102 -9.57 1.69 -9.10
CA LEU A 102 -9.86 1.95 -7.69
C LEU A 102 -10.85 0.90 -7.17
N GLN A 103 -10.55 0.31 -6.03
CA GLN A 103 -11.34 -0.73 -5.39
C GLN A 103 -11.69 -0.34 -3.95
N ALA A 104 -12.81 -0.80 -3.48
CA ALA A 104 -13.15 -0.69 -2.06
C ALA A 104 -12.24 -1.59 -1.22
N CYS A 105 -11.76 -1.06 -0.10
CA CYS A 105 -11.09 -1.89 0.90
C CYS A 105 -12.06 -2.90 1.52
N ALA A 106 -11.52 -3.99 2.05
CA ALA A 106 -12.32 -4.97 2.75
C ALA A 106 -13.07 -4.31 3.95
N PRO A 107 -14.34 -4.68 4.21
CA PRO A 107 -15.17 -4.02 5.23
C PRO A 107 -14.52 -3.96 6.63
N PHE A 108 -13.73 -4.96 7.00
CA PHE A 108 -13.03 -4.96 8.29
C PHE A 108 -11.98 -3.84 8.43
N ILE A 109 -11.46 -3.31 7.31
CA ILE A 109 -10.46 -2.21 7.30
C ILE A 109 -11.16 -0.88 7.54
N THR A 110 -12.35 -0.70 6.96
CA THR A 110 -13.13 0.56 7.01
C THR A 110 -14.10 0.60 8.19
N SER A 111 -14.27 -0.50 8.92
CA SER A 111 -15.08 -0.54 10.15
C SER A 111 -14.47 0.33 11.25
N GLU A 112 -15.28 0.66 12.25
CA GLU A 112 -14.83 1.40 13.44
C GLU A 112 -13.63 0.71 14.13
N ASP A 113 -13.69 -0.61 14.27
CA ASP A 113 -12.58 -1.41 14.81
C ASP A 113 -11.33 -1.34 13.91
N GLY A 114 -11.51 -1.35 12.60
CA GLY A 114 -10.43 -1.15 11.62
C GLY A 114 -9.76 0.21 11.75
N ILE A 115 -10.55 1.27 11.89
CA ILE A 115 -10.06 2.64 12.09
C ILE A 115 -9.28 2.74 13.41
N ASN A 116 -9.79 2.16 14.48
CA ASN A 116 -9.12 2.14 15.79
C ASN A 116 -7.77 1.40 15.71
N LYS A 117 -7.72 0.28 15.02
CA LYS A 117 -6.48 -0.47 14.75
C LYS A 117 -5.50 0.34 13.90
N SER A 118 -5.98 1.04 12.88
CA SER A 118 -5.16 1.93 12.05
C SER A 118 -4.51 3.03 12.89
N ASN A 119 -5.29 3.69 13.75
CA ASN A 119 -4.78 4.73 14.65
C ASN A 119 -3.74 4.17 15.64
N TYR A 120 -3.97 2.97 16.17
CA TYR A 120 -3.00 2.31 17.06
C TYR A 120 -1.69 2.01 16.32
N VAL A 121 -1.78 1.43 15.12
CA VAL A 121 -0.61 1.12 14.28
C VAL A 121 0.17 2.39 13.95
N TRP A 122 -0.53 3.46 13.57
CA TRP A 122 0.10 4.76 13.29
C TRP A 122 0.84 5.31 14.51
N GLY A 123 0.24 5.26 15.69
CA GLY A 123 0.88 5.71 16.92
C GLY A 123 2.14 4.91 17.27
N GLN A 124 2.17 3.60 16.99
CA GLN A 124 3.38 2.77 17.18
C GLN A 124 4.46 3.12 16.15
N LEU A 125 4.05 3.26 14.88
CA LEU A 125 4.96 3.63 13.79
C LEU A 125 5.56 5.02 14.03
N GLY A 126 4.72 6.00 14.38
CA GLY A 126 5.16 7.37 14.65
C GLY A 126 6.22 7.43 15.75
N ARG A 127 5.98 6.75 16.88
CA ARG A 127 6.99 6.66 17.95
C ARG A 127 8.31 6.07 17.46
N LYS A 128 8.24 5.06 16.58
CA LYS A 128 9.46 4.45 16.03
C LYS A 128 10.19 5.37 15.07
N LEU A 129 9.44 6.11 14.25
CA LEU A 129 10.00 7.09 13.31
C LEU A 129 10.66 8.24 14.05
N GLU A 130 10.01 8.79 15.09
CA GLU A 130 10.59 9.85 15.93
C GLU A 130 11.87 9.41 16.68
N GLN A 131 11.97 8.12 17.05
CA GLN A 131 13.20 7.57 17.63
C GLN A 131 14.34 7.51 16.62
N LEU A 132 14.04 7.27 15.34
CA LEU A 132 15.03 7.19 14.26
C LEU A 132 15.43 8.56 13.76
N GLN A 133 14.50 9.47 13.63
CA GLN A 133 14.70 10.83 13.18
C GLN A 133 13.74 11.78 13.91
N PRO A 134 14.20 12.43 14.97
CA PRO A 134 13.40 13.40 15.72
C PRO A 134 12.85 14.51 14.82
N GLY A 135 11.57 14.83 14.97
CA GLY A 135 10.87 15.85 14.21
C GLY A 135 10.36 15.40 12.83
N ILE A 136 10.45 14.09 12.50
CA ILE A 136 10.00 13.62 11.18
C ILE A 136 8.49 13.79 10.99
N LEU A 137 7.69 13.65 12.07
CA LEU A 137 6.24 13.79 11.99
C LEU A 137 5.80 15.24 11.82
N ALA A 138 6.61 16.21 12.23
CA ALA A 138 6.31 17.61 12.00
C ALA A 138 6.17 17.96 10.50
N ASN A 139 6.82 17.20 9.63
CA ASN A 139 6.68 17.36 8.18
C ASN A 139 5.30 16.93 7.65
N VAL A 140 4.56 16.13 8.43
CA VAL A 140 3.20 15.67 8.07
C VAL A 140 2.15 16.55 8.74
N ASP A 141 2.43 17.06 9.94
CA ASP A 141 1.52 17.93 10.71
C ASP A 141 1.55 19.39 10.21
N SER A 142 2.64 19.78 9.55
CA SER A 142 2.83 21.13 8.98
C SER A 142 2.47 21.23 7.50
N ALA A 143 2.12 20.12 6.91
CA ALA A 143 1.73 20.03 5.52
C ALA A 143 0.16 20.13 5.38
#